data_826157f5ea5e92b3fe11b64e57d7b141
#
_entry.id   826157f5ea5e92b3fe11b64e57d7b141
#
_cell.length_a   1.000
_cell.length_b   1.000
_cell.length_c   1.000
_cell.angle_alpha   90.00
_cell.angle_beta   90.00
_cell.angle_gamma   90.00
#
_symmetry.space_group_name_H-M   'P 1'
#
loop_
_entity.id
_entity.type
_entity.pdbx_description
1 polymer ?
#
loop_
_entity_poly.entity_id
_entity_poly.type
_entity_poly.pdbx_seq_one_letter_code
_entity_poly.pdbx_strand_id
1 'polypeptide(L)'
;GTELQAPRDGVVRPIGVAPEPQLAQKAGLEIGQTRGMKVDHNYQTSDPDIYAVGDVIESFNKLTKAPGRLALAGPAQRQARAAADHIILGKDNEDFGFIGSSVIKLFGLNAASTGLNEKTARTAGMDFDSVLIFPNDKVSLMPGARYMAFKLVFSVPDGKILGAQAIGAGDVDKRIDVIAAMITMGAGLEDLKDLELCYAPPFSTAKDVVNMAAMVALNILSKRFRQVHVDQVRGLVESGAYILDVREEGELKRGRIKGSHNIPLSRLRERMNEIPKDVPVYVHCRSSQRSYYAVCCLQGYGYDNVVNISGSFLGICLYEYFNDK
;
A
#
# COMPACT_ATOMS: atom_id res chain seq x y z
N GLY A 1 9.52 11.75 -12.60
CA GLY A 1 8.10 11.98 -12.77
C GLY A 1 7.62 11.20 -13.98
N THR A 2 6.69 10.29 -13.82
CA THR A 2 6.06 9.48 -14.88
C THR A 2 5.10 10.36 -15.67
N GLU A 3 5.30 10.47 -16.96
CA GLU A 3 4.35 11.09 -17.88
C GLU A 3 3.18 10.13 -18.12
N LEU A 4 2.00 10.50 -17.65
CA LEU A 4 0.76 9.82 -18.02
C LEU A 4 0.24 10.47 -19.30
N GLN A 5 0.33 9.78 -20.45
CA GLN A 5 -0.31 10.23 -21.67
C GLN A 5 -1.84 10.13 -21.53
N ALA A 6 -2.51 11.26 -21.60
CA ALA A 6 -3.96 11.30 -21.75
C ALA A 6 -4.37 10.86 -23.17
N PRO A 7 -5.57 10.28 -23.36
CA PRO A 7 -6.06 9.84 -24.70
C PRO A 7 -6.23 10.99 -25.74
N ARG A 8 -5.84 12.21 -25.41
CA ARG A 8 -5.81 13.40 -26.28
C ARG A 8 -4.60 14.25 -25.89
N ASP A 9 -3.42 13.89 -26.37
CA ASP A 9 -2.18 14.68 -26.43
C ASP A 9 -1.87 15.62 -25.24
N GLY A 10 -2.29 15.27 -24.02
CA GLY A 10 -2.06 16.02 -22.81
C GLY A 10 -1.25 15.24 -21.78
N VAL A 11 -0.25 15.89 -21.17
CA VAL A 11 0.52 15.34 -20.04
C VAL A 11 0.06 16.02 -18.76
N VAL A 12 -0.38 15.22 -17.75
CA VAL A 12 -0.70 15.72 -16.42
C VAL A 12 0.50 15.50 -15.51
N ARG A 13 1.15 16.59 -15.07
CA ARG A 13 2.25 16.57 -14.08
C ARG A 13 1.79 17.23 -12.79
N PRO A 14 1.27 16.46 -11.82
CA PRO A 14 0.99 17.01 -10.50
C PRO A 14 2.31 17.26 -9.77
N ILE A 15 2.56 18.53 -9.41
CA ILE A 15 3.78 18.96 -8.70
C ILE A 15 3.56 19.15 -7.21
N GLY A 16 2.34 18.87 -6.71
CA GLY A 16 1.97 19.04 -5.32
C GLY A 16 1.56 20.46 -4.96
N VAL A 17 1.38 20.70 -3.66
CA VAL A 17 0.96 21.99 -3.07
C VAL A 17 2.04 22.46 -2.09
N ALA A 18 2.37 23.74 -2.12
CA ALA A 18 3.25 24.37 -1.14
C ALA A 18 2.43 25.35 -0.26
N PRO A 19 2.73 25.49 1.05
CA PRO A 19 2.12 26.53 1.85
C PRO A 19 2.57 27.90 1.39
N GLU A 20 1.71 28.90 1.59
CA GLU A 20 2.06 30.31 1.37
C GLU A 20 2.29 30.98 2.74
N PRO A 21 3.53 31.02 3.25
CA PRO A 21 3.82 31.49 4.59
C PRO A 21 4.13 33.01 4.65
N GLN A 22 4.11 33.75 3.54
CA GLN A 22 4.63 35.12 3.51
C GLN A 22 3.90 36.07 4.45
N LEU A 23 2.57 35.94 4.56
CA LEU A 23 1.78 36.76 5.47
C LEU A 23 2.15 36.46 6.93
N ALA A 24 2.27 35.18 7.28
CA ALA A 24 2.66 34.73 8.61
C ALA A 24 4.09 35.22 8.98
N GLN A 25 5.03 35.11 8.04
CA GLN A 25 6.40 35.61 8.24
C GLN A 25 6.45 37.13 8.47
N LYS A 26 5.66 37.90 7.71
CA LYS A 26 5.54 39.35 7.90
C LYS A 26 4.92 39.74 9.23
N ALA A 27 4.04 38.88 9.75
CA ALA A 27 3.43 39.03 11.07
C ALA A 27 4.33 38.53 12.23
N GLY A 28 5.53 37.99 11.92
CA GLY A 28 6.45 37.47 12.92
C GLY A 28 6.10 36.10 13.48
N LEU A 29 5.19 35.36 12.85
CA LEU A 29 4.79 34.02 13.29
C LEU A 29 5.86 32.97 12.97
N GLU A 30 5.98 31.95 13.81
CA GLU A 30 6.94 30.86 13.62
C GLU A 30 6.55 29.95 12.43
N ILE A 31 7.55 29.68 11.59
CA ILE A 31 7.44 28.76 10.48
C ILE A 31 8.23 27.49 10.79
N GLY A 32 7.62 26.33 10.54
CA GLY A 32 8.19 25.04 10.82
C GLY A 32 9.10 24.48 9.71
N GLN A 33 9.64 23.31 9.96
CA GLN A 33 10.59 22.61 9.05
C GLN A 33 9.97 22.30 7.69
N THR A 34 8.66 22.08 7.63
CA THR A 34 7.91 21.77 6.41
C THR A 34 7.49 23.04 5.65
N ARG A 35 7.94 24.23 6.09
CA ARG A 35 7.55 25.55 5.61
C ARG A 35 6.09 25.93 5.89
N GLY A 36 5.36 25.15 6.70
CA GLY A 36 4.06 25.51 7.23
C GLY A 36 4.19 26.33 8.51
N MET A 37 3.13 27.09 8.87
CA MET A 37 3.06 27.75 10.18
C MET A 37 3.08 26.70 11.29
N LYS A 38 3.91 26.93 12.31
CA LYS A 38 3.85 26.14 13.54
C LYS A 38 2.58 26.48 14.32
N VAL A 39 1.93 25.45 14.81
CA VAL A 39 0.79 25.55 15.70
C VAL A 39 0.93 24.54 16.83
N ASP A 40 0.30 24.82 17.94
CA ASP A 40 0.14 23.84 19.02
C ASP A 40 -0.98 22.82 18.73
N HIS A 41 -1.30 21.97 19.70
CA HIS A 41 -2.36 20.96 19.55
C HIS A 41 -3.77 21.57 19.41
N ASN A 42 -3.97 22.83 19.81
CA ASN A 42 -5.22 23.60 19.68
C ASN A 42 -5.27 24.46 18.41
N TYR A 43 -4.24 24.36 17.56
CA TYR A 43 -4.06 25.16 16.34
C TYR A 43 -3.77 26.64 16.58
N GLN A 44 -3.31 27.00 17.79
CA GLN A 44 -2.84 28.33 18.15
C GLN A 44 -1.40 28.50 17.63
N THR A 45 -1.07 29.65 17.05
CA THR A 45 0.26 29.97 16.53
C THR A 45 1.21 30.43 17.64
N SER A 46 2.38 30.95 17.27
CA SER A 46 3.29 31.61 18.23
C SER A 46 2.73 32.91 18.82
N ASP A 47 1.69 33.49 18.19
CA ASP A 47 0.90 34.58 18.75
C ASP A 47 -0.40 33.98 19.33
N PRO A 48 -0.68 34.17 20.64
CA PRO A 48 -1.83 33.59 21.31
C PRO A 48 -3.20 34.05 20.76
N ASP A 49 -3.24 35.16 20.07
CA ASP A 49 -4.47 35.74 19.51
C ASP A 49 -4.71 35.23 18.04
N ILE A 50 -3.78 34.44 17.50
CA ILE A 50 -3.83 33.97 16.10
C ILE A 50 -3.88 32.46 16.04
N TYR A 51 -4.86 31.93 15.33
CA TYR A 51 -5.03 30.51 15.01
C TYR A 51 -4.78 30.26 13.52
N ALA A 52 -4.22 29.09 13.21
CA ALA A 52 -4.02 28.66 11.81
C ALA A 52 -4.44 27.21 11.62
N VAL A 53 -5.11 26.93 10.49
CA VAL A 53 -5.61 25.60 10.12
C VAL A 53 -5.47 25.34 8.62
N GLY A 54 -5.55 24.11 8.21
CA GLY A 54 -5.55 23.69 6.81
C GLY A 54 -4.15 23.62 6.19
N ASP A 55 -4.08 23.91 4.89
CA ASP A 55 -2.90 23.67 4.05
C ASP A 55 -1.67 24.48 4.44
N VAL A 56 -1.86 25.54 5.20
CA VAL A 56 -0.81 26.49 5.56
C VAL A 56 -0.02 26.08 6.81
N ILE A 57 -0.53 25.12 7.62
CA ILE A 57 0.13 24.71 8.84
C ILE A 57 1.13 23.57 8.69
N GLU A 58 2.10 23.53 9.60
CA GLU A 58 2.84 22.32 9.92
C GLU A 58 2.05 21.53 10.95
N SER A 59 1.78 20.27 10.65
CA SER A 59 1.06 19.36 11.52
C SER A 59 1.95 18.19 11.92
N PHE A 60 1.39 17.14 12.49
CA PHE A 60 2.12 16.02 13.06
C PHE A 60 1.65 14.70 12.45
N ASN A 61 2.57 13.91 11.89
CA ASN A 61 2.25 12.58 11.42
C ASN A 61 2.21 11.60 12.60
N LYS A 62 1.04 11.04 12.87
CA LYS A 62 0.79 10.16 14.04
C LYS A 62 1.60 8.86 14.00
N LEU A 63 1.99 8.39 12.82
CA LEU A 63 2.73 7.14 12.64
C LEU A 63 4.24 7.35 12.78
N THR A 64 4.80 8.34 12.10
CA THR A 64 6.24 8.63 12.15
C THR A 64 6.66 9.46 13.34
N LYS A 65 5.71 10.03 14.08
CA LYS A 65 5.94 10.95 15.20
C LYS A 65 6.79 12.18 14.82
N ALA A 66 6.68 12.61 13.58
CA ALA A 66 7.46 13.72 13.02
C ALA A 66 6.56 14.82 12.44
N PRO A 67 7.07 16.07 12.36
CA PRO A 67 6.39 17.14 11.64
C PRO A 67 6.10 16.75 10.19
N GLY A 68 4.95 17.16 9.70
CA GLY A 68 4.51 16.88 8.34
C GLY A 68 3.43 17.83 7.88
N ARG A 69 2.95 17.63 6.66
CA ARG A 69 1.84 18.40 6.11
C ARG A 69 0.86 17.48 5.41
N LEU A 70 -0.40 17.83 5.51
CA LEU A 70 -1.47 17.15 4.80
C LEU A 70 -2.47 18.17 4.23
N ALA A 71 -2.26 18.57 3.00
CA ALA A 71 -3.08 19.54 2.29
C ALA A 71 -4.35 18.87 1.73
N LEU A 72 -5.33 18.61 2.61
CA LEU A 72 -6.61 17.98 2.30
C LEU A 72 -7.74 18.63 3.09
N ALA A 73 -8.90 18.80 2.44
CA ALA A 73 -10.06 19.47 3.01
C ALA A 73 -10.63 18.79 4.28
N GLY A 74 -10.63 17.45 4.34
CA GLY A 74 -11.12 16.72 5.51
C GLY A 74 -10.37 17.05 6.81
N PRO A 75 -9.05 16.93 6.85
CA PRO A 75 -8.24 17.42 7.96
C PRO A 75 -8.46 18.88 8.28
N ALA A 76 -8.47 19.76 7.28
CA ALA A 76 -8.67 21.20 7.46
C ALA A 76 -9.98 21.53 8.20
N GLN A 77 -11.07 20.86 7.84
CA GLN A 77 -12.37 21.06 8.51
C GLN A 77 -12.37 20.58 9.96
N ARG A 78 -11.72 19.45 10.27
CA ARG A 78 -11.56 18.99 11.66
C ARG A 78 -10.72 19.95 12.49
N GLN A 79 -9.64 20.46 11.91
CA GLN A 79 -8.78 21.46 12.54
C GLN A 79 -9.54 22.74 12.85
N ALA A 80 -10.31 23.25 11.88
CA ALA A 80 -11.15 24.44 12.05
C ALA A 80 -12.19 24.25 13.17
N ARG A 81 -12.79 23.06 13.26
CA ARG A 81 -13.72 22.75 14.34
C ARG A 81 -13.03 22.74 15.71
N ALA A 82 -11.87 22.07 15.83
CA ALA A 82 -11.12 22.01 17.08
C ALA A 82 -10.64 23.41 17.53
N ALA A 83 -10.13 24.21 16.60
CA ALA A 83 -9.76 25.61 16.89
C ALA A 83 -10.95 26.44 17.40
N ALA A 84 -12.11 26.32 16.75
CA ALA A 84 -13.33 27.00 17.17
C ALA A 84 -13.80 26.55 18.57
N ASP A 85 -13.76 25.25 18.84
CA ASP A 85 -14.12 24.70 20.16
C ASP A 85 -13.15 25.21 21.26
N HIS A 86 -11.86 25.34 20.94
CA HIS A 86 -10.89 25.93 21.88
C HIS A 86 -11.15 27.42 22.10
N ILE A 87 -11.34 28.21 21.04
CA ILE A 87 -11.58 29.66 21.12
C ILE A 87 -12.85 29.98 21.94
N ILE A 88 -13.94 29.24 21.73
CA ILE A 88 -15.24 29.58 22.30
C ILE A 88 -15.51 28.87 23.63
N LEU A 89 -15.06 27.64 23.78
CA LEU A 89 -15.39 26.77 24.91
C LEU A 89 -14.20 26.53 25.84
N GLY A 90 -12.99 26.95 25.47
CA GLY A 90 -11.74 26.60 26.18
C GLY A 90 -11.44 25.10 26.17
N LYS A 91 -12.00 24.34 25.20
CA LYS A 91 -11.83 22.91 25.14
C LYS A 91 -10.55 22.55 24.40
N ASP A 92 -9.63 21.86 25.07
CA ASP A 92 -8.41 21.36 24.45
C ASP A 92 -8.69 20.26 23.42
N ASN A 93 -7.92 20.27 22.33
CA ASN A 93 -7.96 19.26 21.29
C ASN A 93 -7.09 18.06 21.68
N GLU A 94 -7.70 16.89 21.84
CA GLU A 94 -7.02 15.65 22.22
C GLU A 94 -6.44 14.90 21.00
N ASP A 95 -6.90 15.21 19.79
CA ASP A 95 -6.58 14.47 18.55
C ASP A 95 -5.82 15.33 17.52
N PHE A 96 -4.61 15.74 17.88
CA PHE A 96 -3.73 16.50 16.99
C PHE A 96 -2.96 15.59 16.02
N GLY A 97 -2.89 15.99 14.74
CA GLY A 97 -2.11 15.29 13.70
C GLY A 97 -2.95 14.52 12.68
N PHE A 98 -2.26 13.75 11.86
CA PHE A 98 -2.85 13.01 10.75
C PHE A 98 -2.19 11.65 10.52
N ILE A 99 -2.90 10.74 9.84
CA ILE A 99 -2.35 9.49 9.26
C ILE A 99 -2.14 9.62 7.75
N GLY A 100 -2.89 10.48 7.08
CA GLY A 100 -2.80 10.77 5.64
C GLY A 100 -3.61 9.80 4.78
N SER A 101 -4.90 10.11 4.57
CA SER A 101 -5.78 9.32 3.70
C SER A 101 -6.22 10.16 2.51
N SER A 102 -6.09 9.62 1.31
CA SER A 102 -6.42 10.32 0.07
C SER A 102 -6.90 9.37 -1.02
N VAL A 103 -7.73 9.89 -1.92
CA VAL A 103 -8.16 9.21 -3.13
C VAL A 103 -8.11 10.16 -4.31
N ILE A 104 -7.75 9.63 -5.47
CA ILE A 104 -7.76 10.37 -6.74
C ILE A 104 -8.37 9.50 -7.83
N LYS A 105 -9.16 10.12 -8.70
CA LYS A 105 -9.67 9.49 -9.92
C LYS A 105 -8.85 9.97 -11.11
N LEU A 106 -8.26 9.03 -11.84
CA LEU A 106 -7.49 9.28 -13.05
C LEU A 106 -8.06 8.45 -14.20
N PHE A 107 -8.76 9.11 -15.12
CA PHE A 107 -9.45 8.44 -16.24
C PHE A 107 -10.39 7.33 -15.75
N GLY A 108 -10.14 6.09 -16.14
CA GLY A 108 -10.90 4.90 -15.75
C GLY A 108 -10.41 4.21 -14.48
N LEU A 109 -9.45 4.78 -13.76
CA LEU A 109 -8.86 4.21 -12.54
C LEU A 109 -9.04 5.14 -11.34
N ASN A 110 -9.19 4.53 -10.18
CA ASN A 110 -9.11 5.17 -8.87
C ASN A 110 -7.82 4.72 -8.19
N ALA A 111 -7.13 5.65 -7.54
CA ALA A 111 -5.99 5.33 -6.69
C ALA A 111 -6.22 5.94 -5.31
N ALA A 112 -6.05 5.14 -4.26
CA ALA A 112 -6.25 5.57 -2.89
C ALA A 112 -5.10 5.10 -1.99
N SER A 113 -4.82 5.86 -0.94
CA SER A 113 -3.79 5.52 0.03
C SER A 113 -4.13 6.03 1.43
N THR A 114 -3.61 5.34 2.45
CA THR A 114 -3.64 5.79 3.84
C THR A 114 -2.37 5.35 4.57
N GLY A 115 -1.98 6.10 5.58
CA GLY A 115 -0.80 5.79 6.39
C GLY A 115 0.50 5.90 5.61
N LEU A 116 1.44 5.02 5.91
CA LEU A 116 2.78 5.01 5.33
C LEU A 116 2.86 4.12 4.09
N ASN A 117 3.68 4.51 3.14
CA ASN A 117 4.20 3.61 2.12
C ASN A 117 5.60 3.11 2.54
N GLU A 118 6.15 2.14 1.81
CA GLU A 118 7.47 1.55 2.10
C GLU A 118 8.60 2.60 2.17
N LYS A 119 8.55 3.62 1.29
CA LYS A 119 9.55 4.69 1.28
C LYS A 119 9.49 5.51 2.57
N THR A 120 8.30 5.93 2.98
CA THR A 120 8.14 6.71 4.22
C THR A 120 8.42 5.89 5.46
N ALA A 121 8.04 4.62 5.52
CA ALA A 121 8.38 3.72 6.61
C ALA A 121 9.90 3.54 6.74
N ARG A 122 10.58 3.31 5.61
CA ARG A 122 12.05 3.19 5.56
C ARG A 122 12.75 4.48 5.99
N THR A 123 12.28 5.64 5.51
CA THR A 123 12.84 6.94 5.90
C THR A 123 12.64 7.23 7.40
N ALA A 124 11.55 6.73 7.98
CA ALA A 124 11.27 6.83 9.41
C ALA A 124 12.03 5.80 10.27
N GLY A 125 12.86 4.95 9.66
CA GLY A 125 13.66 3.93 10.36
C GLY A 125 12.82 2.82 11.00
N MET A 126 11.63 2.55 10.45
CA MET A 126 10.75 1.50 10.96
C MET A 126 11.11 0.13 10.41
N ASP A 127 11.05 -0.88 11.25
CA ASP A 127 11.06 -2.27 10.82
C ASP A 127 9.70 -2.65 10.28
N PHE A 128 9.63 -2.93 8.99
CA PHE A 128 8.38 -3.23 8.30
C PHE A 128 8.55 -4.28 7.21
N ASP A 129 7.43 -4.89 6.82
CA ASP A 129 7.31 -5.65 5.58
C ASP A 129 6.01 -5.24 4.86
N SER A 130 5.81 -5.73 3.66
CA SER A 130 4.63 -5.42 2.86
C SER A 130 4.15 -6.63 2.07
N VAL A 131 2.87 -6.63 1.71
CA VAL A 131 2.29 -7.59 0.77
C VAL A 131 1.64 -6.85 -0.39
N LEU A 132 1.84 -7.37 -1.59
CA LEU A 132 1.19 -6.89 -2.81
C LEU A 132 0.33 -8.01 -3.38
N ILE A 133 -0.98 -7.77 -3.44
CA ILE A 133 -1.97 -8.73 -3.95
C ILE A 133 -2.80 -8.12 -5.08
N PHE A 134 -3.35 -8.98 -5.94
CA PHE A 134 -4.20 -8.58 -7.08
C PHE A 134 -5.55 -9.33 -7.04
N PRO A 135 -6.39 -9.06 -6.05
CA PRO A 135 -7.73 -9.64 -5.99
C PRO A 135 -8.69 -8.96 -6.97
N ASN A 136 -9.83 -9.59 -7.22
CA ASN A 136 -10.96 -8.91 -7.81
C ASN A 136 -11.65 -8.01 -6.78
N ASP A 137 -12.22 -6.91 -7.24
CA ASP A 137 -13.01 -5.98 -6.42
C ASP A 137 -14.33 -6.62 -5.91
N LYS A 138 -14.84 -7.62 -6.64
CA LYS A 138 -16.04 -8.40 -6.34
C LYS A 138 -15.91 -9.81 -6.92
N VAL A 139 -16.90 -10.65 -6.70
CA VAL A 139 -16.91 -12.02 -7.28
C VAL A 139 -16.73 -11.96 -8.80
N SER A 140 -15.79 -12.71 -9.33
CA SER A 140 -15.32 -12.63 -10.72
C SER A 140 -16.41 -12.91 -11.77
N LEU A 141 -17.49 -13.61 -11.39
CA LEU A 141 -18.64 -13.87 -12.26
C LEU A 141 -19.57 -12.66 -12.38
N MET A 142 -19.45 -11.67 -11.51
CA MET A 142 -20.28 -10.48 -11.58
C MET A 142 -19.88 -9.55 -12.73
N PRO A 143 -20.86 -8.97 -13.45
CA PRO A 143 -20.57 -7.99 -14.48
C PRO A 143 -19.71 -6.84 -13.95
N GLY A 144 -18.71 -6.46 -14.74
CA GLY A 144 -17.81 -5.37 -14.37
C GLY A 144 -16.79 -5.69 -13.28
N ALA A 145 -16.64 -6.95 -12.85
CA ALA A 145 -15.56 -7.35 -11.94
C ALA A 145 -14.18 -7.02 -12.53
N ARG A 146 -13.33 -6.38 -11.73
CA ARG A 146 -11.99 -5.94 -12.13
C ARG A 146 -10.97 -6.28 -11.05
N TYR A 147 -9.74 -6.53 -11.48
CA TYR A 147 -8.61 -6.62 -10.55
C TYR A 147 -8.30 -5.24 -9.97
N MET A 148 -7.87 -5.25 -8.71
CA MET A 148 -7.17 -4.12 -8.10
C MET A 148 -5.78 -4.57 -7.63
N ALA A 149 -4.80 -3.68 -7.73
CA ALA A 149 -3.55 -3.83 -7.00
C ALA A 149 -3.77 -3.29 -5.59
N PHE A 150 -3.48 -4.09 -4.57
CA PHE A 150 -3.59 -3.68 -3.17
C PHE A 150 -2.30 -4.03 -2.44
N LYS A 151 -1.66 -3.01 -1.87
CA LYS A 151 -0.47 -3.14 -1.03
C LYS A 151 -0.82 -2.81 0.41
N LEU A 152 -0.45 -3.69 1.34
CA LEU A 152 -0.53 -3.47 2.78
C LEU A 152 0.89 -3.40 3.35
N VAL A 153 1.17 -2.38 4.18
CA VAL A 153 2.42 -2.19 4.91
C VAL A 153 2.16 -2.39 6.40
N PHE A 154 3.00 -3.17 7.05
CA PHE A 154 2.84 -3.54 8.47
C PHE A 154 4.19 -3.60 9.19
N SER A 155 4.19 -3.37 10.51
CA SER A 155 5.40 -3.45 11.32
C SER A 155 5.84 -4.90 11.57
N VAL A 156 7.14 -5.09 11.74
CA VAL A 156 7.75 -6.36 12.14
C VAL A 156 8.50 -6.14 13.46
N PRO A 157 8.33 -7.00 14.48
CA PRO A 157 7.55 -8.25 14.49
C PRO A 157 6.06 -8.06 14.89
N ASP A 158 5.62 -6.86 15.25
CA ASP A 158 4.36 -6.62 15.98
C ASP A 158 3.10 -6.79 15.13
N GLY A 159 3.22 -6.71 13.79
CA GLY A 159 2.08 -6.82 12.89
C GLY A 159 1.08 -5.66 12.97
N LYS A 160 1.48 -4.47 13.43
CA LYS A 160 0.64 -3.26 13.40
C LYS A 160 0.47 -2.79 11.96
N ILE A 161 -0.71 -2.33 11.63
CA ILE A 161 -0.99 -1.77 10.31
C ILE A 161 -0.36 -0.38 10.21
N LEU A 162 0.56 -0.19 9.25
CA LEU A 162 1.25 1.07 9.02
C LEU A 162 0.66 1.86 7.86
N GLY A 163 0.10 1.19 6.87
CA GLY A 163 -0.49 1.86 5.73
C GLY A 163 -0.93 0.91 4.62
N ALA A 164 -1.64 1.47 3.65
CA ALA A 164 -2.02 0.74 2.44
C ALA A 164 -2.12 1.67 1.23
N GLN A 165 -1.94 1.08 0.04
CA GLN A 165 -2.13 1.72 -1.25
C GLN A 165 -2.96 0.79 -2.14
N ALA A 166 -3.92 1.35 -2.86
CA ALA A 166 -4.75 0.59 -3.78
C ALA A 166 -4.94 1.35 -5.10
N ILE A 167 -4.96 0.61 -6.21
CA ILE A 167 -5.28 1.13 -7.53
C ILE A 167 -6.16 0.13 -8.29
N GLY A 168 -7.24 0.61 -8.89
CA GLY A 168 -8.18 -0.22 -9.64
C GLY A 168 -9.32 0.60 -10.24
N ALA A 169 -10.18 -0.05 -11.02
CA ALA A 169 -11.31 0.60 -11.67
C ALA A 169 -12.52 0.79 -10.73
N GLY A 170 -12.59 0.07 -9.62
CA GLY A 170 -13.72 0.12 -8.65
C GLY A 170 -13.23 0.28 -7.22
N ASP A 171 -14.10 0.64 -6.35
CA ASP A 171 -14.15 0.64 -4.86
C ASP A 171 -12.82 0.50 -4.08
N VAL A 172 -11.72 1.13 -4.55
CA VAL A 172 -10.43 1.11 -3.86
C VAL A 172 -10.48 1.94 -2.59
N ASP A 173 -11.19 3.05 -2.60
CA ASP A 173 -11.41 3.96 -1.48
C ASP A 173 -12.10 3.25 -0.30
N LYS A 174 -13.14 2.46 -0.55
CA LYS A 174 -13.79 1.63 0.47
C LYS A 174 -12.78 0.80 1.27
N ARG A 175 -11.81 0.16 0.60
CA ARG A 175 -10.78 -0.68 1.25
C ARG A 175 -9.77 0.16 2.01
N ILE A 176 -9.41 1.29 1.46
CA ILE A 176 -8.47 2.22 2.10
C ILE A 176 -9.11 2.88 3.33
N ASP A 177 -10.41 3.20 3.31
CA ASP A 177 -11.13 3.72 4.48
C ASP A 177 -11.18 2.71 5.63
N VAL A 178 -11.34 1.41 5.33
CA VAL A 178 -11.22 0.35 6.34
C VAL A 178 -9.82 0.36 6.98
N ILE A 179 -8.76 0.42 6.17
CA ILE A 179 -7.39 0.47 6.70
C ILE A 179 -7.15 1.76 7.50
N ALA A 180 -7.69 2.90 7.06
CA ALA A 180 -7.59 4.16 7.81
C ALA A 180 -8.24 4.06 9.19
N ALA A 181 -9.41 3.44 9.29
CA ALA A 181 -10.10 3.18 10.55
C ALA A 181 -9.25 2.26 11.45
N MET A 182 -8.72 1.16 10.91
CA MET A 182 -7.87 0.22 11.64
C MET A 182 -6.60 0.88 12.18
N ILE A 183 -5.91 1.70 11.38
CA ILE A 183 -4.75 2.48 11.84
C ILE A 183 -5.15 3.43 12.97
N THR A 184 -6.26 4.14 12.81
CA THR A 184 -6.74 5.10 13.82
C THR A 184 -7.06 4.43 15.15
N MET A 185 -7.59 3.21 15.11
CA MET A 185 -7.90 2.41 16.30
C MET A 185 -6.69 1.64 16.85
N GLY A 186 -5.53 1.74 16.21
CA GLY A 186 -4.31 1.03 16.62
C GLY A 186 -4.35 -0.48 16.42
N ALA A 187 -5.19 -0.95 15.53
CA ALA A 187 -5.41 -2.36 15.26
C ALA A 187 -4.25 -3.00 14.47
N GLY A 188 -4.12 -4.31 14.60
CA GLY A 188 -3.10 -5.14 13.94
C GLY A 188 -3.65 -6.05 12.84
N LEU A 189 -2.76 -6.88 12.31
CA LEU A 189 -3.08 -7.83 11.25
C LEU A 189 -4.10 -8.89 11.68
N GLU A 190 -4.09 -9.31 12.94
CA GLU A 190 -5.05 -10.31 13.45
C GLU A 190 -6.47 -9.71 13.46
N ASP A 191 -6.61 -8.46 13.93
CA ASP A 191 -7.89 -7.77 13.91
C ASP A 191 -8.41 -7.60 12.48
N LEU A 192 -7.53 -7.21 11.54
CA LEU A 192 -7.88 -7.01 10.14
C LEU A 192 -8.27 -8.34 9.45
N LYS A 193 -7.62 -9.45 9.80
CA LYS A 193 -7.95 -10.78 9.28
C LYS A 193 -9.37 -11.18 9.64
N ASP A 194 -9.78 -10.92 10.90
CA ASP A 194 -11.04 -11.36 11.46
C ASP A 194 -12.16 -10.30 11.35
N LEU A 195 -11.85 -9.15 10.76
CA LEU A 195 -12.81 -8.06 10.59
C LEU A 195 -13.99 -8.51 9.72
N GLU A 196 -15.20 -8.47 10.29
CA GLU A 196 -16.43 -8.75 9.57
C GLU A 196 -16.84 -7.55 8.70
N LEU A 197 -16.90 -7.78 7.40
CA LEU A 197 -17.26 -6.77 6.41
C LEU A 197 -18.52 -7.18 5.63
N CYS A 198 -19.29 -6.19 5.19
CA CYS A 198 -20.47 -6.43 4.36
C CYS A 198 -20.09 -7.18 3.07
N TYR A 199 -20.76 -8.30 2.82
CA TYR A 199 -20.55 -9.13 1.65
C TYR A 199 -21.87 -9.47 0.94
N ALA A 200 -21.84 -9.28 -0.38
CA ALA A 200 -22.67 -10.00 -1.33
C ALA A 200 -21.91 -10.02 -2.68
N PRO A 201 -22.14 -11.01 -3.57
CA PRO A 201 -21.39 -11.20 -4.80
C PRO A 201 -21.18 -9.96 -5.68
N PRO A 202 -22.18 -9.04 -5.81
CA PRO A 202 -22.01 -7.82 -6.61
C PRO A 202 -21.13 -6.73 -5.97
N PHE A 203 -20.82 -6.81 -4.67
CA PHE A 203 -20.15 -5.74 -3.91
C PHE A 203 -18.71 -6.08 -3.49
N SER A 204 -18.44 -7.35 -3.18
CA SER A 204 -17.12 -7.79 -2.72
C SER A 204 -16.94 -9.30 -2.93
N THR A 205 -15.85 -9.85 -2.41
CA THR A 205 -15.63 -11.30 -2.27
C THR A 205 -15.83 -11.71 -0.81
N ALA A 206 -16.16 -12.97 -0.55
CA ALA A 206 -16.44 -13.47 0.81
C ALA A 206 -15.26 -13.26 1.79
N LYS A 207 -14.03 -13.37 1.29
CA LYS A 207 -12.83 -12.79 1.91
C LYS A 207 -12.56 -11.47 1.22
N ASP A 208 -12.83 -10.34 1.87
CA ASP A 208 -12.55 -9.04 1.27
C ASP A 208 -11.05 -8.87 1.04
N VAL A 209 -10.70 -7.95 0.16
CA VAL A 209 -9.32 -7.60 -0.19
C VAL A 209 -8.45 -7.35 1.04
N VAL A 210 -8.99 -6.64 2.04
CA VAL A 210 -8.26 -6.29 3.26
C VAL A 210 -8.03 -7.51 4.16
N ASN A 211 -9.03 -8.39 4.33
CA ASN A 211 -8.84 -9.65 5.06
C ASN A 211 -7.80 -10.54 4.36
N MET A 212 -7.86 -10.63 3.03
CA MET A 212 -6.89 -11.41 2.23
C MET A 212 -5.47 -10.88 2.42
N ALA A 213 -5.27 -9.56 2.37
CA ALA A 213 -3.96 -8.95 2.59
C ALA A 213 -3.43 -9.26 3.99
N ALA A 214 -4.27 -9.16 5.02
CA ALA A 214 -3.90 -9.51 6.39
C ALA A 214 -3.51 -10.98 6.54
N MET A 215 -4.25 -11.91 5.95
CA MET A 215 -3.92 -13.34 5.97
C MET A 215 -2.56 -13.64 5.32
N VAL A 216 -2.25 -12.98 4.18
CA VAL A 216 -0.94 -13.13 3.53
C VAL A 216 0.16 -12.55 4.41
N ALA A 217 -0.04 -11.36 4.99
CA ALA A 217 0.91 -10.71 5.88
C ALA A 217 1.19 -11.55 7.13
N LEU A 218 0.18 -12.13 7.75
CA LEU A 218 0.32 -13.03 8.91
C LEU A 218 1.09 -14.31 8.57
N ASN A 219 0.90 -14.87 7.38
CA ASN A 219 1.67 -16.02 6.94
C ASN A 219 3.16 -15.71 6.79
N ILE A 220 3.50 -14.49 6.36
CA ILE A 220 4.89 -14.00 6.28
C ILE A 220 5.44 -13.76 7.68
N LEU A 221 4.70 -13.04 8.52
CA LEU A 221 5.11 -12.70 9.89
C LEU A 221 5.38 -13.96 10.73
N SER A 222 4.54 -15.00 10.56
CA SER A 222 4.70 -16.32 11.18
C SER A 222 5.72 -17.22 10.48
N LYS A 223 6.45 -16.70 9.46
CA LYS A 223 7.47 -17.43 8.69
C LYS A 223 6.98 -18.73 8.03
N ARG A 224 5.68 -18.81 7.71
CA ARG A 224 5.10 -19.97 6.99
C ARG A 224 5.65 -20.09 5.57
N PHE A 225 6.03 -18.96 4.95
CA PHE A 225 6.77 -18.92 3.71
C PHE A 225 7.65 -17.67 3.65
N ARG A 226 8.65 -17.69 2.78
CA ARG A 226 9.52 -16.54 2.49
C ARG A 226 9.06 -15.85 1.21
N GLN A 227 9.30 -14.54 1.13
CA GLN A 227 9.02 -13.77 -0.08
C GLN A 227 10.20 -12.88 -0.47
N VAL A 228 10.19 -12.47 -1.75
CA VAL A 228 10.93 -11.34 -2.30
C VAL A 228 9.97 -10.36 -2.94
N HIS A 229 10.32 -9.09 -2.96
CA HIS A 229 9.52 -8.04 -3.55
C HIS A 229 9.84 -7.85 -5.04
N VAL A 230 8.93 -7.19 -5.77
CA VAL A 230 9.04 -7.02 -7.24
C VAL A 230 10.28 -6.23 -7.66
N ASP A 231 10.74 -5.29 -6.84
CA ASP A 231 11.95 -4.50 -7.06
C ASP A 231 13.25 -5.31 -7.05
N GLN A 232 13.23 -6.50 -6.44
CA GLN A 232 14.37 -7.41 -6.38
C GLN A 232 14.47 -8.34 -7.60
N VAL A 233 13.37 -8.49 -8.37
CA VAL A 233 13.26 -9.52 -9.42
C VAL A 233 14.24 -9.28 -10.58
N ARG A 234 14.47 -8.02 -10.97
CA ARG A 234 15.46 -7.71 -12.03
C ARG A 234 16.85 -8.25 -11.67
N GLY A 235 17.31 -8.01 -10.45
CA GLY A 235 18.59 -8.54 -9.97
C GLY A 235 18.65 -10.07 -9.93
N LEU A 236 17.52 -10.73 -9.62
CA LEU A 236 17.45 -12.20 -9.68
C LEU A 236 17.56 -12.73 -11.10
N VAL A 237 16.93 -12.08 -12.09
CA VAL A 237 17.04 -12.44 -13.50
C VAL A 237 18.47 -12.23 -14.00
N GLU A 238 19.09 -11.10 -13.68
CA GLU A 238 20.46 -10.75 -14.10
C GLU A 238 21.51 -11.67 -13.48
N SER A 239 21.29 -12.13 -12.24
CA SER A 239 22.18 -13.11 -11.59
C SER A 239 21.97 -14.56 -12.04
N GLY A 240 20.99 -14.82 -12.91
CA GLY A 240 20.68 -16.19 -13.38
C GLY A 240 20.01 -17.06 -12.31
N ALA A 241 19.32 -16.46 -11.33
CA ALA A 241 18.60 -17.20 -10.29
C ALA A 241 17.52 -18.12 -10.87
N TYR A 242 17.24 -19.25 -10.22
CA TYR A 242 16.19 -20.17 -10.66
C TYR A 242 14.80 -19.60 -10.38
N ILE A 243 14.10 -19.17 -11.43
CA ILE A 243 12.75 -18.59 -11.35
C ILE A 243 11.76 -19.62 -11.88
N LEU A 244 10.81 -20.03 -11.04
CA LEU A 244 9.77 -20.99 -11.37
C LEU A 244 8.45 -20.28 -11.69
N ASP A 245 7.98 -20.40 -12.92
CA ASP A 245 6.66 -19.90 -13.36
C ASP A 245 5.63 -21.02 -13.28
N VAL A 246 4.66 -20.90 -12.38
CA VAL A 246 3.61 -21.92 -12.20
C VAL A 246 2.30 -21.58 -12.93
N ARG A 247 2.36 -20.68 -13.92
CA ARG A 247 1.22 -20.39 -14.80
C ARG A 247 1.03 -21.50 -15.82
N GLU A 248 -0.19 -21.60 -16.36
CA GLU A 248 -0.47 -22.52 -17.46
C GLU A 248 0.25 -22.04 -18.73
N GLU A 249 0.67 -22.97 -19.58
CA GLU A 249 1.45 -22.71 -20.81
C GLU A 249 0.81 -21.65 -21.72
N GLY A 250 -0.54 -21.66 -21.81
CA GLY A 250 -1.28 -20.68 -22.59
C GLY A 250 -1.14 -19.23 -22.10
N GLU A 251 -0.82 -19.01 -20.82
CA GLU A 251 -0.61 -17.67 -20.25
C GLU A 251 0.75 -17.07 -20.67
N LEU A 252 1.74 -17.91 -21.01
CA LEU A 252 3.09 -17.48 -21.41
C LEU A 252 3.10 -16.70 -22.72
N LYS A 253 2.09 -16.92 -23.59
CA LYS A 253 1.91 -16.17 -24.83
C LYS A 253 1.75 -14.66 -24.62
N ARG A 254 1.35 -14.25 -23.41
CA ARG A 254 1.19 -12.82 -23.02
C ARG A 254 2.45 -12.22 -22.39
N GLY A 255 3.54 -12.93 -22.41
CA GLY A 255 4.80 -12.56 -21.81
C GLY A 255 5.24 -13.49 -20.68
N ARG A 256 6.56 -13.56 -20.46
CA ARG A 256 7.18 -14.35 -19.40
C ARG A 256 8.43 -13.66 -18.89
N ILE A 257 8.88 -14.01 -17.69
CA ILE A 257 10.16 -13.57 -17.18
C ILE A 257 11.27 -14.27 -17.97
N LYS A 258 12.27 -13.52 -18.41
CA LYS A 258 13.43 -14.08 -19.14
C LYS A 258 14.15 -15.12 -18.28
N GLY A 259 14.42 -16.28 -18.85
CA GLY A 259 15.11 -17.38 -18.14
C GLY A 259 14.23 -18.15 -17.13
N SER A 260 12.94 -17.84 -17.00
CA SER A 260 12.07 -18.60 -16.08
C SER A 260 11.80 -20.02 -16.62
N HIS A 261 11.71 -20.98 -15.69
CA HIS A 261 11.32 -22.36 -15.91
C HIS A 261 9.82 -22.51 -15.70
N ASN A 262 9.10 -23.09 -16.65
CA ASN A 262 7.66 -23.23 -16.51
C ASN A 262 7.28 -24.66 -16.13
N ILE A 263 6.66 -24.79 -14.95
CA ILE A 263 5.98 -26.01 -14.50
C ILE A 263 4.61 -25.58 -13.99
N PRO A 264 3.53 -25.76 -14.78
CA PRO A 264 2.19 -25.37 -14.37
C PRO A 264 1.81 -25.96 -13.02
N LEU A 265 1.07 -25.20 -12.19
CA LEU A 265 0.61 -25.68 -10.88
C LEU A 265 -0.17 -26.99 -10.99
N SER A 266 -0.94 -27.17 -12.07
CA SER A 266 -1.70 -28.39 -12.37
C SER A 266 -0.82 -29.63 -12.53
N ARG A 267 0.46 -29.45 -12.92
CA ARG A 267 1.42 -30.54 -13.13
C ARG A 267 2.59 -30.54 -12.13
N LEU A 268 2.54 -29.66 -11.14
CA LEU A 268 3.66 -29.44 -10.21
C LEU A 268 4.08 -30.74 -9.49
N ARG A 269 3.12 -31.54 -9.01
CA ARG A 269 3.43 -32.79 -8.28
C ARG A 269 4.08 -33.85 -9.17
N GLU A 270 3.75 -33.89 -10.46
CA GLU A 270 4.31 -34.83 -11.41
C GLU A 270 5.75 -34.47 -11.80
N ARG A 271 6.04 -33.15 -11.82
CA ARG A 271 7.29 -32.61 -12.36
C ARG A 271 8.19 -31.96 -11.30
N MET A 272 7.88 -32.11 -9.99
CA MET A 272 8.66 -31.47 -8.93
C MET A 272 10.14 -31.92 -8.90
N ASN A 273 10.46 -33.12 -9.40
CA ASN A 273 11.84 -33.62 -9.48
C ASN A 273 12.73 -32.79 -10.44
N GLU A 274 12.15 -31.96 -11.30
CA GLU A 274 12.86 -31.02 -12.16
C GLU A 274 13.32 -29.76 -11.40
N ILE A 275 12.81 -29.53 -10.19
CA ILE A 275 13.09 -28.35 -9.38
C ILE A 275 14.33 -28.61 -8.51
N PRO A 276 15.34 -27.73 -8.54
CA PRO A 276 16.54 -27.91 -7.74
C PRO A 276 16.25 -27.74 -6.24
N LYS A 277 17.00 -28.47 -5.39
CA LYS A 277 16.94 -28.39 -3.94
C LYS A 277 18.13 -27.66 -3.31
N ASP A 278 19.17 -27.46 -4.07
CA ASP A 278 20.49 -26.95 -3.66
C ASP A 278 20.66 -25.44 -3.87
N VAL A 279 19.73 -24.80 -4.60
CA VAL A 279 19.72 -23.37 -4.87
C VAL A 279 18.36 -22.75 -4.54
N PRO A 280 18.28 -21.44 -4.23
CA PRO A 280 16.99 -20.78 -4.02
C PRO A 280 16.11 -20.84 -5.26
N VAL A 281 14.82 -21.17 -5.07
CA VAL A 281 13.81 -21.26 -6.12
C VAL A 281 12.77 -20.14 -5.91
N TYR A 282 12.74 -19.18 -6.82
CA TYR A 282 11.82 -18.04 -6.76
C TYR A 282 10.56 -18.32 -7.56
N VAL A 283 9.45 -18.47 -6.87
CA VAL A 283 8.19 -18.95 -7.46
C VAL A 283 7.25 -17.78 -7.75
N HIS A 284 6.76 -17.70 -8.97
CA HIS A 284 5.72 -16.75 -9.32
C HIS A 284 4.58 -17.42 -10.13
N CYS A 285 3.43 -16.74 -10.11
CA CYS A 285 2.33 -17.04 -11.01
C CYS A 285 1.83 -15.75 -11.68
N ARG A 286 0.55 -15.57 -11.89
CA ARG A 286 -0.01 -14.31 -12.38
C ARG A 286 -0.13 -13.25 -11.26
N SER A 287 -0.67 -13.62 -10.09
CA SER A 287 -1.13 -12.69 -9.04
C SER A 287 -0.80 -13.13 -7.61
N SER A 288 0.21 -13.95 -7.43
CA SER A 288 0.75 -14.53 -6.17
C SER A 288 -0.07 -15.67 -5.53
N GLN A 289 -1.32 -15.89 -5.85
CA GLN A 289 -2.11 -16.93 -5.19
C GLN A 289 -1.65 -18.35 -5.54
N ARG A 290 -1.51 -18.66 -6.83
CA ARG A 290 -1.04 -19.98 -7.29
C ARG A 290 0.41 -20.25 -6.89
N SER A 291 1.27 -19.23 -6.89
CA SER A 291 2.65 -19.37 -6.45
C SER A 291 2.75 -19.64 -4.96
N TYR A 292 1.88 -19.04 -4.14
CA TYR A 292 1.76 -19.39 -2.73
C TYR A 292 1.36 -20.87 -2.54
N TYR A 293 0.37 -21.36 -3.30
CA TYR A 293 -0.01 -22.78 -3.27
C TYR A 293 1.14 -23.71 -3.70
N ALA A 294 1.90 -23.30 -4.73
CA ALA A 294 3.07 -24.04 -5.17
C ALA A 294 4.16 -24.09 -4.09
N VAL A 295 4.45 -22.95 -3.44
CA VAL A 295 5.41 -22.90 -2.32
C VAL A 295 4.97 -23.83 -1.18
N CYS A 296 3.72 -23.74 -0.74
CA CYS A 296 3.20 -24.62 0.32
C CYS A 296 3.25 -26.11 -0.09
N CYS A 297 2.92 -26.41 -1.35
CA CYS A 297 3.01 -27.77 -1.87
C CYS A 297 4.45 -28.28 -1.82
N LEU A 298 5.40 -27.52 -2.36
CA LEU A 298 6.82 -27.89 -2.40
C LEU A 298 7.40 -28.06 -0.98
N GLN A 299 7.07 -27.15 -0.05
CA GLN A 299 7.46 -27.27 1.36
C GLN A 299 6.94 -28.58 1.98
N GLY A 300 5.70 -28.97 1.68
CA GLY A 300 5.13 -30.24 2.13
C GLY A 300 5.87 -31.47 1.59
N TYR A 301 6.63 -31.34 0.49
CA TYR A 301 7.51 -32.36 -0.09
C TYR A 301 8.99 -32.16 0.25
N GLY A 302 9.29 -31.33 1.26
CA GLY A 302 10.64 -31.15 1.79
C GLY A 302 11.54 -30.21 0.98
N TYR A 303 10.95 -29.24 0.24
CA TYR A 303 11.69 -28.14 -0.36
C TYR A 303 11.70 -26.95 0.60
N ASP A 304 12.83 -26.67 1.23
CA ASP A 304 13.03 -25.54 2.15
C ASP A 304 13.63 -24.30 1.49
N ASN A 305 14.00 -24.42 0.21
CA ASN A 305 14.68 -23.41 -0.59
C ASN A 305 13.71 -22.56 -1.45
N VAL A 306 12.38 -22.72 -1.30
CA VAL A 306 11.36 -22.03 -2.10
C VAL A 306 11.00 -20.67 -1.52
N VAL A 307 10.85 -19.66 -2.39
CA VAL A 307 10.57 -18.27 -2.05
C VAL A 307 9.49 -17.73 -2.98
N ASN A 308 8.43 -17.14 -2.45
CA ASN A 308 7.37 -16.55 -3.27
C ASN A 308 7.77 -15.15 -3.76
N ILE A 309 7.45 -14.80 -5.02
CA ILE A 309 7.57 -13.43 -5.52
C ILE A 309 6.25 -12.70 -5.25
N SER A 310 6.28 -11.73 -4.32
CA SER A 310 5.14 -10.88 -3.96
C SER A 310 4.63 -10.10 -5.18
N GLY A 311 3.30 -10.07 -5.40
CA GLY A 311 2.71 -9.43 -6.58
C GLY A 311 2.87 -10.22 -7.88
N SER A 312 3.78 -11.20 -7.95
CA SER A 312 3.99 -12.09 -9.10
C SER A 312 4.08 -11.35 -10.45
N PHE A 313 3.67 -11.97 -11.54
CA PHE A 313 3.84 -11.42 -12.90
C PHE A 313 3.15 -10.06 -13.09
N LEU A 314 1.94 -9.86 -12.52
CA LEU A 314 1.26 -8.56 -12.63
C LEU A 314 2.04 -7.46 -11.89
N GLY A 315 2.54 -7.75 -10.72
CA GLY A 315 3.36 -6.79 -9.95
C GLY A 315 4.66 -6.46 -10.65
N ILE A 316 5.35 -7.46 -11.20
CA ILE A 316 6.58 -7.29 -11.98
C ILE A 316 6.32 -6.42 -13.22
N CYS A 317 5.26 -6.72 -14.00
CA CYS A 317 4.93 -5.93 -15.17
C CYS A 317 4.66 -4.45 -14.84
N LEU A 318 3.94 -4.18 -13.75
CA LEU A 318 3.70 -2.81 -13.31
C LEU A 318 5.00 -2.11 -12.88
N TYR A 319 5.83 -2.78 -12.09
CA TYR A 319 7.10 -2.23 -11.63
C TYR A 319 8.05 -1.94 -12.80
N GLU A 320 8.25 -2.90 -13.70
CA GLU A 320 9.16 -2.79 -14.84
C GLU A 320 8.67 -1.76 -15.86
N TYR A 321 7.37 -1.65 -16.10
CA TYR A 321 6.81 -0.63 -17.01
C TYR A 321 7.25 0.80 -16.65
N PHE A 322 7.39 1.09 -15.36
CA PHE A 322 7.80 2.41 -14.87
C PHE A 322 9.32 2.57 -14.71
N ASN A 323 10.09 1.48 -14.70
CA ASN A 323 11.53 1.51 -14.46
C ASN A 323 12.38 1.24 -15.71
N ASP A 324 11.76 0.81 -16.82
CA ASP A 324 12.45 0.57 -18.10
C ASP A 324 12.62 1.81 -18.99
N LYS A 325 12.43 3.03 -18.45
CA LYS A 325 12.52 4.30 -19.23
C LYS A 325 13.65 5.17 -18.77
#